data_7ca990e9398dfbb5a09c66551530a34e
#
_entry.id   7ca990e9398dfbb5a09c66551530a34e
#
_cell.length_a   1.000
_cell.length_b   1.000
_cell.length_c   1.000
_cell.angle_alpha   90.00
_cell.angle_beta   90.00
_cell.angle_gamma   90.00
#
_symmetry.space_group_name_H-M   'P 1'
#
loop_
_entity.id
_entity.type
_entity.pdbx_description
1 polymer ?
#
loop_
_entity_poly.entity_id
_entity_poly.type
_entity_poly.pdbx_seq_one_letter_code
_entity_poly.pdbx_strand_id
1 'polypeptide(L)'
;MDLTYKRATLEDINLLTETRIKVLRAANQLSDEVDMNEVEKESYRYYQKALHDGSHIAYLVFDGERFIGAGGVSFFQVMPTYHNPSGKKAYIMNMYTDPEYRRRGTAIKTLDMLIKDTSITRF
;
A
#
# COMPACT_ATOMS: atom_id res chain seq x y z
N MET A 1 22.68 -7.34 1.28
CA MET A 1 21.82 -6.29 0.70
C MET A 1 21.02 -5.64 1.80
N ASP A 2 21.25 -4.36 1.99
CA ASP A 2 20.57 -3.63 3.06
C ASP A 2 19.41 -2.83 2.50
N LEU A 3 18.21 -3.32 2.74
CA LEU A 3 17.00 -2.63 2.31
C LEU A 3 16.49 -1.71 3.39
N THR A 4 16.01 -0.55 2.99
CA THR A 4 15.38 0.41 3.88
C THR A 4 13.87 0.34 3.74
N TYR A 5 13.17 0.22 4.86
CA TYR A 5 11.72 0.18 4.94
C TYR A 5 11.23 1.50 5.55
N LYS A 6 10.60 2.32 4.73
CA LYS A 6 10.20 3.66 5.14
C LYS A 6 8.69 3.78 5.18
N ARG A 7 8.14 4.31 6.27
CA ARG A 7 6.72 4.62 6.32
C ARG A 7 6.45 5.81 5.39
N ALA A 8 5.49 5.68 4.51
CA ALA A 8 5.17 6.70 3.53
C ALA A 8 4.53 7.93 4.16
N THR A 9 4.83 9.09 3.60
CA THR A 9 4.24 10.36 3.98
C THR A 9 3.59 11.00 2.76
N LEU A 10 2.98 12.17 2.94
CA LEU A 10 2.40 12.92 1.82
C LEU A 10 3.44 13.28 0.75
N GLU A 11 4.71 13.33 1.11
CA GLU A 11 5.79 13.57 0.13
C GLU A 11 5.96 12.41 -0.85
N ASP A 12 5.47 11.23 -0.49
CA ASP A 12 5.61 10.02 -1.30
C ASP A 12 4.40 9.74 -2.18
N ILE A 13 3.45 10.68 -2.24
CA ILE A 13 2.17 10.44 -2.89
C ILE A 13 2.29 10.12 -4.37
N ASN A 14 3.21 10.74 -5.08
CA ASN A 14 3.41 10.46 -6.50
C ASN A 14 3.90 9.03 -6.72
N LEU A 15 4.87 8.62 -5.92
CA LEU A 15 5.41 7.26 -6.01
C LEU A 15 4.36 6.22 -5.68
N LEU A 16 3.56 6.47 -4.64
CA LEU A 16 2.47 5.57 -4.25
C LEU A 16 1.43 5.45 -5.37
N THR A 17 1.07 6.56 -6.00
CA THR A 17 0.10 6.57 -7.08
C THR A 17 0.61 5.82 -8.31
N GLU A 18 1.86 6.05 -8.70
CA GLU A 18 2.47 5.33 -9.81
C GLU A 18 2.52 3.83 -9.54
N THR A 19 2.88 3.45 -8.32
CA THR A 19 2.95 2.04 -7.93
C THR A 19 1.56 1.40 -7.99
N ARG A 20 0.54 2.12 -7.56
CA ARG A 20 -0.84 1.63 -7.61
C ARG A 20 -1.24 1.27 -9.04
N ILE A 21 -0.89 2.12 -10.00
CA ILE A 21 -1.19 1.85 -11.40
C ILE A 21 -0.49 0.59 -11.90
N LYS A 22 0.79 0.43 -11.56
CA LYS A 22 1.53 -0.79 -11.90
C LYS A 22 0.87 -2.05 -11.33
N VAL A 23 0.49 -2.01 -10.07
CA VAL A 23 -0.14 -3.14 -9.39
C VAL A 23 -1.48 -3.48 -10.06
N LEU A 24 -2.29 -2.47 -10.36
CA LEU A 24 -3.59 -2.70 -11.00
C LEU A 24 -3.46 -3.26 -12.40
N ARG A 25 -2.49 -2.78 -13.18
CA ARG A 25 -2.25 -3.34 -14.51
C ARG A 25 -1.85 -4.81 -14.42
N ALA A 26 -0.95 -5.14 -13.52
CA ALA A 26 -0.50 -6.52 -13.34
C ALA A 26 -1.63 -7.41 -12.84
N ALA A 27 -2.39 -6.98 -11.85
CA ALA A 27 -3.46 -7.78 -11.26
C ALA A 27 -4.60 -8.06 -12.24
N ASN A 28 -4.86 -7.13 -13.15
CA ASN A 28 -5.96 -7.24 -14.11
C ASN A 28 -5.48 -7.60 -15.53
N GLN A 29 -4.17 -7.88 -15.67
CA GLN A 29 -3.56 -8.25 -16.96
C GLN A 29 -3.83 -7.20 -18.04
N LEU A 30 -3.72 -5.92 -17.68
CA LEU A 30 -3.95 -4.82 -18.59
C LEU A 30 -2.65 -4.41 -19.29
N SER A 31 -2.76 -4.07 -20.59
CA SER A 31 -1.62 -3.53 -21.31
C SER A 31 -1.37 -2.06 -20.93
N ASP A 32 -0.20 -1.54 -21.31
CA ASP A 32 0.14 -0.16 -21.07
C ASP A 32 -0.73 0.82 -21.84
N GLU A 33 -1.46 0.32 -22.84
CA GLU A 33 -2.34 1.14 -23.66
C GLU A 33 -3.70 1.41 -23.05
N VAL A 34 -4.08 0.63 -22.02
CA VAL A 34 -5.34 0.85 -21.33
C VAL A 34 -5.26 2.16 -20.53
N ASP A 35 -6.26 3.03 -20.74
CA ASP A 35 -6.32 4.32 -20.07
C ASP A 35 -6.62 4.15 -18.59
N MET A 36 -5.69 4.60 -17.76
CA MET A 36 -5.80 4.53 -16.30
C MET A 36 -5.88 5.93 -15.67
N ASN A 37 -6.16 6.97 -16.48
CA ASN A 37 -6.12 8.35 -16.00
C ASN A 37 -7.09 8.60 -14.86
N GLU A 38 -8.29 8.07 -14.96
CA GLU A 38 -9.31 8.28 -13.92
C GLU A 38 -8.92 7.60 -12.62
N VAL A 39 -8.47 6.36 -12.70
CA VAL A 39 -8.03 5.61 -11.51
C VAL A 39 -6.80 6.28 -10.89
N GLU A 40 -5.89 6.77 -11.71
CA GLU A 40 -4.71 7.48 -11.21
C GLU A 40 -5.11 8.73 -10.44
N LYS A 41 -6.00 9.52 -10.99
CA LYS A 41 -6.50 10.74 -10.36
C LYS A 41 -7.21 10.45 -9.05
N GLU A 42 -8.07 9.43 -9.03
CA GLU A 42 -8.80 9.06 -7.82
C GLU A 42 -7.88 8.43 -6.77
N SER A 43 -6.85 7.69 -7.20
CA SER A 43 -5.86 7.14 -6.28
C SER A 43 -5.07 8.26 -5.61
N TYR A 44 -4.69 9.27 -6.36
CA TYR A 44 -3.98 10.43 -5.81
C TYR A 44 -4.84 11.13 -4.75
N ARG A 45 -6.11 11.38 -5.06
CA ARG A 45 -7.05 12.00 -4.12
C ARG A 45 -7.23 11.15 -2.87
N TYR A 46 -7.33 9.84 -3.05
CA TYR A 46 -7.45 8.91 -1.94
C TYR A 46 -6.24 9.02 -1.00
N TYR A 47 -5.03 8.99 -1.56
CA TYR A 47 -3.83 9.10 -0.76
C TYR A 47 -3.73 10.45 -0.04
N GLN A 48 -4.10 11.53 -0.71
CA GLN A 48 -4.08 12.85 -0.08
C GLN A 48 -4.87 12.88 1.22
N LYS A 49 -6.05 12.30 1.19
CA LYS A 49 -6.93 12.26 2.35
C LYS A 49 -6.51 11.20 3.35
N ALA A 50 -6.27 10.01 2.88
CA ALA A 50 -6.09 8.84 3.74
C ALA A 50 -4.75 8.83 4.46
N LEU A 51 -3.69 9.31 3.82
CA LEU A 51 -2.40 9.45 4.51
C LEU A 51 -2.46 10.54 5.55
N HIS A 52 -3.25 11.59 5.31
CA HIS A 52 -3.40 12.68 6.26
C HIS A 52 -4.22 12.26 7.48
N ASP A 53 -5.34 11.58 7.27
CA ASP A 53 -6.24 11.22 8.37
C ASP A 53 -5.92 9.86 9.03
N GLY A 54 -4.93 9.15 8.52
CA GLY A 54 -4.50 7.88 9.08
C GLY A 54 -5.35 6.68 8.68
N SER A 55 -6.28 6.85 7.75
CA SER A 55 -7.09 5.72 7.28
C SER A 55 -6.37 4.84 6.28
N HIS A 56 -5.16 5.23 5.88
CA HIS A 56 -4.27 4.40 5.07
C HIS A 56 -2.84 4.56 5.56
N ILE A 57 -2.14 3.44 5.72
CA ILE A 57 -0.74 3.42 6.09
C ILE A 57 -0.02 2.61 5.02
N ALA A 58 1.13 3.09 4.57
CA ALA A 58 1.92 2.42 3.54
C ALA A 58 3.39 2.42 3.93
N TYR A 59 4.09 1.38 3.47
CA TYR A 59 5.54 1.31 3.58
C TYR A 59 6.15 1.20 2.19
N LEU A 60 7.27 1.88 2.03
CA LEU A 60 8.08 1.86 0.81
C LEU A 60 9.40 1.19 1.13
N VAL A 61 9.91 0.43 0.18
CA VAL A 61 11.16 -0.32 0.33
C VAL A 61 12.16 0.16 -0.70
N PHE A 62 13.35 0.49 -0.23
CA PHE A 62 14.43 1.00 -1.09
C PHE A 62 15.69 0.16 -0.92
N ASP A 63 16.41 0.00 -2.02
CA ASP A 63 17.78 -0.48 -2.04
C ASP A 63 18.63 0.73 -2.40
N GLY A 64 19.20 1.39 -1.37
CA GLY A 64 19.81 2.69 -1.57
C GLY A 64 18.77 3.70 -2.03
N GLU A 65 18.95 4.26 -3.22
CA GLU A 65 17.99 5.19 -3.80
C GLU A 65 16.98 4.53 -4.72
N ARG A 66 17.15 3.23 -4.97
CA ARG A 66 16.26 2.51 -5.87
C ARG A 66 15.02 2.03 -5.13
N PHE A 67 13.86 2.44 -5.63
CA PHE A 67 12.58 1.96 -5.10
C PHE A 67 12.34 0.53 -5.60
N ILE A 68 12.10 -0.41 -4.67
CA ILE A 68 11.94 -1.82 -5.03
C ILE A 68 10.68 -2.47 -4.50
N GLY A 69 9.95 -1.84 -3.62
CA GLY A 69 8.75 -2.48 -3.09
C GLY A 69 7.86 -1.55 -2.30
N ALA A 70 6.63 -2.00 -2.09
CA ALA A 70 5.65 -1.26 -1.31
C ALA A 70 4.55 -2.18 -0.80
N GLY A 71 3.83 -1.69 0.19
CA GLY A 71 2.63 -2.33 0.68
C GLY A 71 1.81 -1.34 1.46
N GLY A 72 0.52 -1.58 1.57
CA GLY A 72 -0.36 -0.68 2.27
C GLY A 72 -1.52 -1.37 2.95
N VAL A 73 -2.16 -0.63 3.84
CA VAL A 73 -3.37 -1.09 4.51
C VAL A 73 -4.37 0.06 4.60
N SER A 74 -5.59 -0.23 4.20
CA SER A 74 -6.71 0.71 4.33
C SER A 74 -7.55 0.30 5.52
N PHE A 75 -7.91 1.28 6.35
CA PHE A 75 -8.78 1.07 7.50
C PHE A 75 -10.16 1.62 7.20
N PHE A 76 -11.18 0.86 7.54
CA PHE A 76 -12.55 1.28 7.28
C PHE A 76 -13.49 0.60 8.25
N GLN A 77 -14.73 1.08 8.29
CA GLN A 77 -15.76 0.52 9.15
C GLN A 77 -16.90 -0.01 8.31
N VAL A 78 -17.38 -1.19 8.69
CA VAL A 78 -18.58 -1.77 8.11
C VAL A 78 -19.61 -1.92 9.23
N MET A 79 -20.82 -2.33 8.87
CA MET A 79 -21.85 -2.58 9.86
C MET A 79 -21.36 -3.62 10.88
N PRO A 80 -21.48 -3.34 12.18
CA PRO A 80 -21.06 -4.29 13.21
C PRO A 80 -21.77 -5.64 13.06
N THR A 81 -21.03 -6.69 13.39
CA THR A 81 -21.55 -8.06 13.39
C THR A 81 -21.24 -8.71 14.72
N TYR A 82 -21.81 -9.90 14.94
CA TYR A 82 -21.55 -10.66 16.16
C TYR A 82 -20.05 -10.94 16.33
N HIS A 83 -19.38 -11.32 15.25
CA HIS A 83 -17.96 -11.66 15.29
C HIS A 83 -17.04 -10.44 15.22
N ASN A 84 -17.58 -9.29 14.85
CA ASN A 84 -16.81 -8.04 14.77
C ASN A 84 -17.69 -6.87 15.22
N PRO A 85 -17.90 -6.75 16.54
CA PRO A 85 -18.84 -5.75 17.07
C PRO A 85 -18.47 -4.30 16.76
N SER A 86 -17.19 -3.99 16.57
CA SER A 86 -16.78 -2.63 16.24
C SER A 86 -17.00 -2.30 14.77
N GLY A 87 -17.12 -3.31 13.92
CA GLY A 87 -17.18 -3.11 12.48
C GLY A 87 -15.89 -2.65 11.85
N LYS A 88 -14.81 -2.53 12.62
CA LYS A 88 -13.52 -2.05 12.10
C LYS A 88 -12.83 -3.13 11.31
N LYS A 89 -12.31 -2.76 10.15
CA LYS A 89 -11.59 -3.67 9.24
C LYS A 89 -10.33 -3.04 8.71
N ALA A 90 -9.35 -3.87 8.46
CA ALA A 90 -8.10 -3.48 7.81
C ALA A 90 -7.94 -4.33 6.55
N TYR A 91 -7.67 -3.68 5.43
CA TYR A 91 -7.52 -4.34 4.14
C TYR A 91 -6.12 -4.12 3.62
N ILE A 92 -5.36 -5.22 3.51
CA ILE A 92 -4.01 -5.17 2.96
C ILE A 92 -4.10 -5.08 1.44
N MET A 93 -3.40 -4.13 0.87
CA MET A 93 -3.47 -3.92 -0.57
C MET A 93 -2.20 -3.27 -1.11
N ASN A 94 -2.11 -3.20 -2.43
CA ASN A 94 -1.00 -2.56 -3.13
C ASN A 94 0.37 -3.14 -2.80
N MET A 95 0.42 -4.46 -2.55
CA MET A 95 1.68 -5.15 -2.31
C MET A 95 2.46 -5.24 -3.63
N TYR A 96 3.67 -4.73 -3.61
CA TYR A 96 4.53 -4.68 -4.79
C TYR A 96 5.96 -5.03 -4.43
N THR A 97 6.59 -5.83 -5.28
CA THR A 97 8.03 -6.09 -5.21
C THR A 97 8.58 -6.08 -6.62
N ASP A 98 9.62 -5.30 -6.86
CA ASP A 98 10.33 -5.29 -8.13
C ASP A 98 10.72 -6.72 -8.50
N PRO A 99 10.51 -7.16 -9.75
CA PRO A 99 10.81 -8.54 -10.15
C PRO A 99 12.23 -8.99 -9.82
N GLU A 100 13.21 -8.10 -9.88
CA GLU A 100 14.59 -8.43 -9.56
C GLU A 100 14.82 -8.69 -8.07
N TYR A 101 13.87 -8.30 -7.23
CA TYR A 101 13.98 -8.44 -5.78
C TYR A 101 13.01 -9.45 -5.18
N ARG A 102 12.32 -10.20 -6.03
CA ARG A 102 11.39 -11.24 -5.56
C ARG A 102 12.12 -12.42 -4.94
N ARG A 103 11.39 -13.19 -4.13
CA ARG A 103 11.88 -14.40 -3.45
C ARG A 103 12.99 -14.14 -2.43
N ARG A 104 13.01 -12.92 -1.87
CA ARG A 104 13.99 -12.53 -0.85
C ARG A 104 13.32 -12.15 0.47
N GLY A 105 12.03 -12.45 0.60
CA GLY A 105 11.28 -12.15 1.82
C GLY A 105 10.86 -10.70 1.98
N THR A 106 11.01 -9.88 0.94
CA THR A 106 10.67 -8.45 1.00
C THR A 106 9.19 -8.23 1.28
N ALA A 107 8.32 -8.94 0.58
CA ALA A 107 6.87 -8.79 0.75
C ALA A 107 6.44 -9.21 2.17
N ILE A 108 7.02 -10.30 2.69
CA ILE A 108 6.70 -10.79 4.03
C ILE A 108 7.13 -9.76 5.07
N LYS A 109 8.31 -9.18 4.93
CA LYS A 109 8.79 -8.17 5.85
C LYS A 109 7.96 -6.89 5.77
N THR A 110 7.56 -6.49 4.57
CA THR A 110 6.67 -5.32 4.38
C THR A 110 5.35 -5.55 5.10
N LEU A 111 4.77 -6.73 4.94
CA LEU A 111 3.54 -7.10 5.63
C LEU A 111 3.71 -7.07 7.14
N ASP A 112 4.82 -7.58 7.64
CA ASP A 112 5.13 -7.57 9.07
C ASP A 112 5.22 -6.13 9.60
N MET A 113 5.86 -5.24 8.85
CA MET A 113 5.95 -3.83 9.22
C MET A 113 4.57 -3.18 9.30
N LEU A 114 3.71 -3.48 8.34
CA LEU A 114 2.34 -2.96 8.34
C LEU A 114 1.55 -3.47 9.55
N ILE A 115 1.64 -4.76 9.82
CA ILE A 115 0.91 -5.37 10.93
C ILE A 115 1.35 -4.76 12.26
N LYS A 116 2.64 -4.60 12.45
CA LYS A 116 3.17 -4.02 13.68
C LYS A 116 2.79 -2.56 13.87
N ASP A 117 2.68 -1.82 12.76
CA ASP A 117 2.33 -0.41 12.81
C ASP A 117 0.85 -0.21 13.15
N THR A 118 -0.01 -1.06 12.65
CA THR A 118 -1.44 -0.78 12.58
C THR A 118 -2.30 -1.55 13.55
N SER A 119 -1.99 -2.81 13.77
CA SER A 119 -2.95 -3.70 14.43
C SER A 119 -3.14 -3.36 15.88
N ILE A 120 -2.15 -2.77 16.46
CA ILE A 120 -2.01 -2.76 17.90
C ILE A 120 -2.88 -1.72 18.55
N THR A 121 -2.98 -0.56 17.95
CA THR A 121 -3.59 0.57 18.61
C THR A 121 -4.95 0.96 18.06
N ARG A 122 -5.28 0.48 16.85
CA ARG A 122 -6.46 0.98 16.16
C ARG A 122 -7.48 -0.09 15.83
N PHE A 123 -7.01 -1.29 15.64
CA PHE A 123 -7.83 -2.40 15.22
C PHE A 123 -7.43 -3.70 15.90
#